data_c2e4bc64041d872a977f49c8c2aab57a
#
_entry.id   c2e4bc64041d872a977f49c8c2aab57a
#
_cell.length_a   1.000
_cell.length_b   1.000
_cell.length_c   1.000
_cell.angle_alpha   90.00
_cell.angle_beta   90.00
_cell.angle_gamma   90.00
#
_symmetry.space_group_name_H-M   'P 1'
#
loop_
_entity.id
_entity.type
_entity.pdbx_description
1 polymer ?
#
loop_
_entity_poly.entity_id
_entity_poly.type
_entity_poly.pdbx_seq_one_letter_code
_entity_poly.pdbx_strand_id
1 'polypeptide(L)'
;MSKEKRQYTPVRGKTYSLFAECDDTEHYYAEIKRLADVFLKRCPDERKLLGLVQMVGKKPFLGGLKTAGADQKTMEFVRETLGQSLSIYTQDVLHHLKTLPVAKRRDSTLATTEEKYHLYMLEIELVNRIYREEFKRSEFKFALLAHCLRDFRPRCRSIEGDIEAVCQGCTEDCFIHLGAVLLEKYGIKAYISVERDQERLFGRLKQVHPSVGALGIACIPELVMGMRLCIRKGIPPIGIPLNANRCARWMSQAQETSFNLEQLEELLL
;
A
#
# COMPACT_ATOMS: atom_id res chain seq x y z
N MET A 1 17.89 -17.45 25.14
CA MET A 1 18.33 -16.15 24.59
C MET A 1 17.10 -15.46 24.04
N SER A 2 16.59 -14.42 24.70
CA SER A 2 15.49 -13.60 24.15
C SER A 2 16.03 -12.91 22.90
N LYS A 3 15.52 -13.28 21.72
CA LYS A 3 15.80 -12.51 20.50
C LYS A 3 15.21 -11.12 20.74
N GLU A 4 16.04 -10.11 20.89
CA GLU A 4 15.59 -8.72 20.85
C GLU A 4 14.80 -8.56 19.53
N LYS A 5 13.51 -8.24 19.65
CA LYS A 5 12.70 -7.87 18.48
C LYS A 5 13.40 -6.68 17.82
N ARG A 6 13.63 -6.74 16.52
CA ARG A 6 14.15 -5.59 15.75
C ARG A 6 13.26 -4.39 16.10
N GLN A 7 13.86 -3.38 16.71
CA GLN A 7 13.13 -2.15 16.99
C GLN A 7 12.84 -1.47 15.64
N TYR A 8 11.56 -1.19 15.41
CA TYR A 8 11.13 -0.46 14.23
C TYR A 8 11.79 0.92 14.20
N THR A 9 12.54 1.20 13.14
CA THR A 9 13.19 2.50 12.92
C THR A 9 12.60 3.13 11.67
N PRO A 10 11.99 4.32 11.76
CA PRO A 10 11.50 5.04 10.60
C PRO A 10 12.59 5.31 9.58
N VAL A 11 12.25 5.16 8.30
CA VAL A 11 13.19 5.34 7.19
C VAL A 11 12.69 6.45 6.28
N ARG A 12 13.47 7.53 6.13
CA ARG A 12 13.13 8.66 5.29
C ARG A 12 13.18 8.29 3.81
N GLY A 13 12.08 8.56 3.10
CA GLY A 13 12.01 8.43 1.65
C GLY A 13 12.37 9.72 0.93
N LYS A 14 12.44 9.64 -0.40
CA LYS A 14 12.75 10.80 -1.22
C LYS A 14 11.53 11.71 -1.44
N THR A 15 10.36 11.12 -1.61
CA THR A 15 9.17 11.88 -2.04
C THR A 15 8.25 12.24 -0.92
N TYR A 16 7.81 11.22 -0.20
CA TYR A 16 7.10 11.41 1.04
C TYR A 16 7.80 10.60 2.09
N SER A 17 7.69 11.08 3.29
CA SER A 17 8.05 10.32 4.45
C SER A 17 6.82 10.29 5.34
N LEU A 18 6.39 9.12 5.71
CA LEU A 18 5.38 8.99 6.74
C LEU A 18 5.87 9.54 8.09
N PHE A 19 7.13 9.93 8.13
CA PHE A 19 7.86 10.35 9.33
C PHE A 19 8.46 11.75 9.22
N ALA A 20 8.04 12.57 8.28
CA ALA A 20 8.70 13.85 8.01
C ALA A 20 8.87 14.71 9.26
N GLU A 21 7.91 14.65 10.19
CA GLU A 21 7.96 15.35 11.49
C GLU A 21 7.62 14.42 12.68
N CYS A 22 7.51 13.09 12.46
CA CYS A 22 7.18 12.11 13.48
C CYS A 22 8.14 10.93 13.37
N ASP A 23 8.67 10.49 14.50
CA ASP A 23 9.48 9.27 14.60
C ASP A 23 8.61 8.00 14.68
N ASP A 24 7.29 8.15 14.72
CA ASP A 24 6.33 7.09 14.96
C ASP A 24 5.29 7.01 13.83
N THR A 25 5.28 5.87 13.09
CA THR A 25 4.30 5.60 12.03
C THR A 25 2.94 5.20 12.56
N GLU A 26 2.82 4.79 13.79
CA GLU A 26 1.54 4.41 14.38
C GLU A 26 0.59 5.60 14.43
N HIS A 27 1.08 6.79 14.72
CA HIS A 27 0.29 8.01 14.70
C HIS A 27 -0.36 8.26 13.34
N TYR A 28 0.36 8.03 12.24
CA TYR A 28 -0.20 8.19 10.91
C TYR A 28 -1.32 7.16 10.62
N TYR A 29 -1.09 5.89 10.96
CA TYR A 29 -2.12 4.85 10.78
C TYR A 29 -3.32 5.08 11.68
N ALA A 30 -3.10 5.46 12.96
CA ALA A 30 -4.17 5.80 13.89
C ALA A 30 -5.02 6.97 13.36
N GLU A 31 -4.37 8.00 12.81
CA GLU A 31 -5.08 9.17 12.25
C GLU A 31 -5.91 8.78 11.02
N ILE A 32 -5.42 7.95 10.10
CA ILE A 32 -6.19 7.44 8.97
C ILE A 32 -7.40 6.63 9.43
N LYS A 33 -7.23 5.72 10.41
CA LYS A 33 -8.34 4.94 10.99
C LYS A 33 -9.40 5.87 11.59
N ARG A 34 -8.96 6.86 12.38
CA ARG A 34 -9.84 7.88 13.00
C ARG A 34 -10.60 8.69 11.96
N LEU A 35 -9.93 9.14 10.90
CA LEU A 35 -10.55 9.93 9.82
C LEU A 35 -11.55 9.08 9.03
N ALA A 36 -11.27 7.82 8.75
CA ALA A 36 -12.22 6.92 8.13
C ALA A 36 -13.52 6.83 8.95
N ASP A 37 -13.41 6.71 10.29
CA ASP A 37 -14.59 6.70 11.17
C ASP A 37 -15.37 8.02 11.13
N VAL A 38 -14.69 9.17 11.03
CA VAL A 38 -15.33 10.48 10.88
C VAL A 38 -16.09 10.56 9.56
N PHE A 39 -15.51 10.06 8.46
CA PHE A 39 -16.15 10.09 7.14
C PHE A 39 -17.35 9.13 7.06
N LEU A 40 -17.25 7.97 7.71
CA LEU A 40 -18.36 7.00 7.79
C LEU A 40 -19.56 7.51 8.59
N LYS A 41 -19.40 8.47 9.49
CA LYS A 41 -20.55 9.15 10.12
C LYS A 41 -21.37 9.96 9.12
N ARG A 42 -20.76 10.46 8.03
CA ARG A 42 -21.47 11.20 6.96
C ARG A 42 -21.87 10.31 5.79
N CYS A 43 -21.13 9.27 5.51
CA CYS A 43 -21.37 8.29 4.46
C CYS A 43 -21.23 6.87 5.07
N PRO A 44 -22.29 6.34 5.72
CA PRO A 44 -22.21 5.08 6.47
C PRO A 44 -21.93 3.84 5.62
N ASP A 45 -22.09 3.92 4.31
CA ASP A 45 -21.78 2.84 3.39
C ASP A 45 -20.30 2.92 2.97
N GLU A 46 -19.47 2.00 3.50
CA GLU A 46 -18.03 1.92 3.20
C GLU A 46 -17.78 1.73 1.70
N ARG A 47 -18.58 0.91 1.01
CA ARG A 47 -18.41 0.66 -0.44
C ARG A 47 -18.75 1.90 -1.25
N LYS A 48 -19.77 2.65 -0.85
CA LYS A 48 -20.11 3.95 -1.46
C LYS A 48 -18.98 4.95 -1.25
N LEU A 49 -18.48 5.08 -0.03
CA LEU A 49 -17.36 5.99 0.28
C LEU A 49 -16.11 5.61 -0.52
N LEU A 50 -15.76 4.32 -0.57
CA LEU A 50 -14.67 3.82 -1.41
C LEU A 50 -14.85 4.19 -2.88
N GLY A 51 -16.04 4.00 -3.43
CA GLY A 51 -16.38 4.39 -4.80
C GLY A 51 -16.14 5.88 -5.07
N LEU A 52 -16.55 6.75 -4.15
CA LEU A 52 -16.35 8.20 -4.25
C LEU A 52 -14.86 8.57 -4.23
N VAL A 53 -14.07 7.98 -3.31
CA VAL A 53 -12.62 8.18 -3.21
C VAL A 53 -11.92 7.74 -4.52
N GLN A 54 -12.31 6.61 -5.07
CA GLN A 54 -11.72 6.09 -6.32
C GLN A 54 -12.05 6.93 -7.56
N MET A 55 -13.19 7.61 -7.59
CA MET A 55 -13.58 8.48 -8.71
C MET A 55 -12.70 9.74 -8.81
N VAL A 56 -12.31 10.32 -7.70
CA VAL A 56 -11.46 11.53 -7.69
C VAL A 56 -10.08 11.28 -8.30
N GLY A 57 -9.57 10.07 -8.17
CA GLY A 57 -8.27 9.67 -8.76
C GLY A 57 -8.28 9.47 -10.28
N LYS A 58 -9.44 9.45 -10.92
CA LYS A 58 -9.57 9.32 -12.38
C LYS A 58 -9.63 10.72 -12.99
N LYS A 59 -8.86 10.96 -14.09
CA LYS A 59 -9.01 12.19 -14.87
C LYS A 59 -10.49 12.34 -15.27
N PRO A 60 -11.07 13.54 -15.20
CA PRO A 60 -12.41 13.76 -15.74
C PRO A 60 -12.34 13.40 -17.24
N PHE A 61 -12.96 12.29 -17.61
CA PHE A 61 -13.28 12.01 -19.01
C PHE A 61 -14.24 13.14 -19.44
N LEU A 62 -13.99 13.76 -20.57
CA LEU A 62 -14.84 14.79 -21.18
C LEU A 62 -16.27 14.24 -21.31
N GLY A 63 -17.11 14.49 -20.33
CA GLY A 63 -18.45 13.93 -20.21
C GLY A 63 -18.79 13.70 -18.75
N GLY A 64 -18.58 14.75 -17.90
CA GLY A 64 -18.72 14.65 -16.46
C GLY A 64 -20.01 13.95 -16.02
N LEU A 65 -19.90 12.76 -15.43
CA LEU A 65 -20.88 12.32 -14.46
C LEU A 65 -20.87 13.37 -13.34
N LYS A 66 -21.86 14.25 -13.33
CA LYS A 66 -22.13 15.16 -12.22
C LYS A 66 -22.42 14.27 -11.03
N THR A 67 -21.47 14.15 -10.11
CA THR A 67 -21.75 13.60 -8.78
C THR A 67 -22.93 14.38 -8.22
N ALA A 68 -23.93 13.70 -7.70
CA ALA A 68 -25.08 14.35 -7.08
C ALA A 68 -24.59 15.31 -5.98
N GLY A 69 -25.23 16.46 -5.80
CA GLY A 69 -24.71 17.52 -4.94
C GLY A 69 -24.34 17.12 -3.50
N ALA A 70 -24.96 16.06 -2.96
CA ALA A 70 -24.62 15.49 -1.65
C ALA A 70 -23.25 14.78 -1.67
N ASP A 71 -22.95 14.00 -2.72
CA ASP A 71 -21.69 13.28 -2.87
C ASP A 71 -20.53 14.23 -3.12
N GLN A 72 -20.76 15.35 -3.84
CA GLN A 72 -19.77 16.40 -4.02
C GLN A 72 -19.40 17.06 -2.69
N LYS A 73 -20.37 17.45 -1.87
CA LYS A 73 -20.13 18.04 -0.54
C LYS A 73 -19.41 17.07 0.40
N THR A 74 -19.73 15.78 0.31
CA THR A 74 -19.02 14.74 1.08
C THR A 74 -17.55 14.68 0.67
N MET A 75 -17.25 14.68 -0.63
CA MET A 75 -15.87 14.62 -1.12
C MET A 75 -15.07 15.89 -0.86
N GLU A 76 -15.69 17.07 -0.93
CA GLU A 76 -15.06 18.34 -0.51
C GLU A 76 -14.64 18.25 0.96
N PHE A 77 -15.52 17.83 1.84
CA PHE A 77 -15.22 17.64 3.26
C PHE A 77 -14.09 16.62 3.48
N VAL A 78 -14.13 15.47 2.80
CA VAL A 78 -13.09 14.44 2.88
C VAL A 78 -11.72 15.04 2.49
N ARG A 79 -11.64 15.73 1.36
CA ARG A 79 -10.38 16.31 0.84
C ARG A 79 -9.81 17.37 1.78
N GLU A 80 -10.65 18.29 2.25
CA GLU A 80 -10.24 19.34 3.20
C GLU A 80 -9.73 18.74 4.50
N THR A 81 -10.48 17.81 5.09
CA THR A 81 -10.11 17.17 6.36
C THR A 81 -8.82 16.37 6.23
N LEU A 82 -8.67 15.57 5.16
CA LEU A 82 -7.42 14.84 4.90
C LEU A 82 -6.24 15.78 4.73
N GLY A 83 -6.39 16.86 3.95
CA GLY A 83 -5.33 17.85 3.73
C GLY A 83 -4.89 18.52 5.03
N GLN A 84 -5.84 18.89 5.90
CA GLN A 84 -5.52 19.50 7.20
C GLN A 84 -4.81 18.54 8.16
N SER A 85 -5.24 17.28 8.21
CA SER A 85 -4.71 16.31 9.20
C SER A 85 -3.44 15.61 8.74
N LEU A 86 -3.23 15.41 7.44
CA LEU A 86 -2.17 14.52 6.94
C LEU A 86 -0.99 15.24 6.27
N SER A 87 -1.04 16.57 6.09
CA SER A 87 0.00 17.33 5.40
C SER A 87 1.40 17.18 6.03
N ILE A 88 1.48 16.96 7.33
CA ILE A 88 2.75 16.73 8.05
C ILE A 88 3.50 15.48 7.55
N TYR A 89 2.79 14.49 7.01
CA TYR A 89 3.37 13.24 6.51
C TYR A 89 3.81 13.32 5.04
N THR A 90 3.46 14.39 4.32
CA THR A 90 3.66 14.52 2.87
C THR A 90 4.41 15.78 2.45
N GLN A 91 5.07 16.45 3.37
CA GLN A 91 5.76 17.74 3.15
C GLN A 91 6.76 17.70 1.98
N ASP A 92 7.46 16.58 1.78
CA ASP A 92 8.46 16.43 0.72
C ASP A 92 7.85 16.27 -0.69
N VAL A 93 6.53 16.03 -0.81
CA VAL A 93 5.87 15.79 -2.10
C VAL A 93 5.95 17.01 -3.01
N LEU A 94 5.69 18.20 -2.49
CA LEU A 94 5.74 19.45 -3.28
C LEU A 94 7.14 19.72 -3.82
N HIS A 95 8.17 19.50 -2.99
CA HIS A 95 9.56 19.65 -3.42
C HIS A 95 9.91 18.66 -4.51
N HIS A 96 9.53 17.38 -4.34
CA HIS A 96 9.73 16.36 -5.34
C HIS A 96 9.09 16.71 -6.67
N LEU A 97 7.82 17.11 -6.68
CA LEU A 97 7.10 17.46 -7.91
C LEU A 97 7.74 18.64 -8.66
N LYS A 98 8.25 19.65 -7.93
CA LYS A 98 8.97 20.79 -8.53
C LYS A 98 10.29 20.35 -9.16
N THR A 99 11.00 19.42 -8.54
CA THR A 99 12.34 18.95 -8.98
C THR A 99 12.28 17.75 -9.92
N LEU A 100 11.08 17.18 -10.16
CA LEU A 100 10.91 16.01 -11.03
C LEU A 100 11.27 16.33 -12.48
N PRO A 101 12.23 15.58 -13.09
CA PRO A 101 12.60 15.78 -14.48
C PRO A 101 11.40 15.67 -15.43
N VAL A 102 11.35 16.50 -16.46
CA VAL A 102 10.22 16.56 -17.41
C VAL A 102 9.91 15.19 -18.03
N ALA A 103 10.94 14.40 -18.37
CA ALA A 103 10.77 13.05 -18.91
C ALA A 103 10.06 12.09 -17.94
N LYS A 104 10.19 12.31 -16.62
CA LYS A 104 9.57 11.49 -15.58
C LYS A 104 8.18 11.98 -15.15
N ARG A 105 7.73 13.16 -15.58
CA ARG A 105 6.41 13.72 -15.22
C ARG A 105 5.23 12.92 -15.79
N ARG A 106 5.47 12.09 -16.82
CA ARG A 106 4.45 11.18 -17.38
C ARG A 106 4.25 9.93 -16.56
N ASP A 107 5.18 9.61 -15.66
CA ASP A 107 5.05 8.49 -14.73
C ASP A 107 4.05 8.87 -13.63
N SER A 108 2.86 8.30 -13.67
CA SER A 108 1.77 8.61 -12.75
C SER A 108 2.11 8.29 -11.29
N THR A 109 2.99 7.33 -11.04
CA THR A 109 3.47 6.98 -9.69
C THR A 109 4.39 8.08 -9.16
N LEU A 110 5.37 8.51 -9.95
CA LEU A 110 6.29 9.59 -9.57
C LEU A 110 5.60 10.96 -9.49
N ALA A 111 4.56 11.18 -10.28
CA ALA A 111 3.78 12.41 -10.34
C ALA A 111 2.58 12.40 -9.37
N THR A 112 2.55 11.51 -8.37
CA THR A 112 1.48 11.47 -7.36
C THR A 112 1.52 12.74 -6.53
N THR A 113 0.40 13.48 -6.52
CA THR A 113 0.25 14.71 -5.74
C THR A 113 -0.03 14.42 -4.26
N GLU A 114 0.17 15.40 -3.39
CA GLU A 114 -0.11 15.30 -1.96
C GLU A 114 -1.56 14.85 -1.69
N GLU A 115 -2.53 15.51 -2.32
CA GLU A 115 -3.94 15.14 -2.22
C GLU A 115 -4.18 13.67 -2.60
N LYS A 116 -3.51 13.17 -3.65
CA LYS A 116 -3.63 11.76 -4.04
C LYS A 116 -3.03 10.82 -3.01
N TYR A 117 -1.92 11.18 -2.36
CA TYR A 117 -1.38 10.37 -1.27
C TYR A 117 -2.40 10.22 -0.15
N HIS A 118 -3.04 11.33 0.27
CA HIS A 118 -4.05 11.31 1.32
C HIS A 118 -5.27 10.45 0.94
N LEU A 119 -5.78 10.61 -0.27
CA LEU A 119 -6.90 9.81 -0.79
C LEU A 119 -6.53 8.32 -0.91
N TYR A 120 -5.31 8.01 -1.36
CA TYR A 120 -4.84 6.64 -1.46
C TYR A 120 -4.70 5.95 -0.10
N MET A 121 -4.25 6.68 0.93
CA MET A 121 -4.20 6.13 2.28
C MET A 121 -5.59 5.83 2.83
N LEU A 122 -6.57 6.73 2.61
CA LEU A 122 -7.96 6.45 2.95
C LEU A 122 -8.52 5.27 2.14
N GLU A 123 -8.18 5.17 0.86
CA GLU A 123 -8.58 4.04 0.02
C GLU A 123 -8.03 2.71 0.54
N ILE A 124 -6.76 2.65 0.93
CA ILE A 124 -6.15 1.45 1.52
C ILE A 124 -6.90 1.04 2.80
N GLU A 125 -7.19 1.99 3.68
CA GLU A 125 -7.93 1.71 4.92
C GLU A 125 -9.35 1.18 4.64
N LEU A 126 -10.09 1.81 3.74
CA LEU A 126 -11.44 1.36 3.36
C LEU A 126 -11.42 -0.03 2.70
N VAL A 127 -10.45 -0.28 1.82
CA VAL A 127 -10.29 -1.59 1.17
C VAL A 127 -9.98 -2.67 2.22
N ASN A 128 -9.09 -2.38 3.16
CA ASN A 128 -8.78 -3.30 4.26
C ASN A 128 -10.03 -3.63 5.08
N ARG A 129 -10.85 -2.64 5.47
CA ARG A 129 -12.10 -2.86 6.22
C ARG A 129 -13.08 -3.72 5.44
N ILE A 130 -13.31 -3.39 4.18
CA ILE A 130 -14.32 -4.05 3.33
C ILE A 130 -13.96 -5.50 3.00
N TYR A 131 -12.66 -5.77 2.75
CA TYR A 131 -12.23 -7.06 2.18
C TYR A 131 -11.51 -7.97 3.17
N ARG A 132 -11.20 -7.52 4.39
CA ARG A 132 -10.45 -8.30 5.40
C ARG A 132 -11.09 -9.66 5.68
N GLU A 133 -12.38 -9.70 5.94
CA GLU A 133 -13.07 -10.95 6.27
C GLU A 133 -13.21 -11.88 5.07
N GLU A 134 -13.33 -11.34 3.86
CA GLU A 134 -13.35 -12.11 2.63
C GLU A 134 -11.96 -12.69 2.32
N PHE A 135 -10.90 -11.88 2.53
CA PHE A 135 -9.52 -12.35 2.44
C PHE A 135 -9.23 -13.48 3.44
N LYS A 136 -9.64 -13.35 4.69
CA LYS A 136 -9.44 -14.39 5.72
C LYS A 136 -10.09 -15.72 5.33
N ARG A 137 -11.26 -15.69 4.70
CA ARG A 137 -12.00 -16.88 4.22
C ARG A 137 -11.46 -17.48 2.94
N SER A 138 -10.56 -16.81 2.23
CA SER A 138 -9.97 -17.34 1.01
C SER A 138 -9.16 -18.60 1.30
N GLU A 139 -9.31 -19.61 0.45
CA GLU A 139 -8.61 -20.91 0.59
C GLU A 139 -7.12 -20.77 0.30
N PHE A 140 -6.80 -20.08 -0.79
CA PHE A 140 -5.42 -19.78 -1.16
C PHE A 140 -5.12 -18.30 -0.88
N LYS A 141 -4.19 -18.04 0.05
CA LYS A 141 -3.74 -16.69 0.41
C LYS A 141 -2.28 -16.50 0.07
N PHE A 142 -1.97 -15.44 -0.63
CA PHE A 142 -0.60 -15.08 -0.96
C PHE A 142 -0.33 -13.60 -0.67
N ALA A 143 0.94 -13.29 -0.47
CA ALA A 143 1.41 -11.92 -0.28
C ALA A 143 2.49 -11.56 -1.31
N LEU A 144 2.40 -10.35 -1.86
CA LEU A 144 3.43 -9.75 -2.69
C LEU A 144 4.15 -8.66 -1.90
N LEU A 145 5.43 -8.88 -1.63
CA LEU A 145 6.31 -7.98 -0.89
C LEU A 145 7.20 -7.23 -1.88
N ALA A 146 7.25 -5.90 -1.77
CA ALA A 146 8.07 -5.08 -2.64
C ALA A 146 9.56 -5.43 -2.52
N HIS A 147 10.26 -5.56 -3.64
CA HIS A 147 11.67 -5.93 -3.69
C HIS A 147 12.61 -4.99 -2.91
N CYS A 148 12.22 -3.74 -2.70
CA CYS A 148 12.99 -2.77 -1.91
C CYS A 148 12.96 -3.02 -0.40
N LEU A 149 12.20 -4.01 0.06
CA LEU A 149 12.24 -4.52 1.44
C LEU A 149 13.42 -5.47 1.70
N ARG A 150 14.18 -5.82 0.66
CA ARG A 150 15.37 -6.67 0.81
C ARG A 150 16.47 -5.93 1.56
N ASP A 151 17.24 -6.68 2.32
CA ASP A 151 18.55 -6.21 2.80
C ASP A 151 19.53 -6.20 1.62
N PHE A 152 20.03 -5.04 1.26
CA PHE A 152 20.95 -4.87 0.13
C PHE A 152 22.43 -5.06 0.51
N ARG A 153 22.76 -5.21 1.80
CA ARG A 153 24.14 -5.43 2.27
C ARG A 153 24.71 -6.77 1.81
N PRO A 154 24.03 -7.92 2.05
CA PRO A 154 24.45 -9.19 1.48
C PRO A 154 23.74 -9.42 0.13
N ARG A 155 24.32 -10.34 -0.67
CA ARG A 155 23.63 -10.82 -1.86
C ARG A 155 22.37 -11.61 -1.48
N CYS A 156 21.20 -11.15 -1.92
CA CYS A 156 19.96 -11.88 -1.74
C CYS A 156 20.02 -13.24 -2.46
N ARG A 157 19.64 -14.31 -1.76
CA ARG A 157 19.61 -15.70 -2.27
C ARG A 157 18.20 -16.18 -2.58
N SER A 158 17.27 -15.25 -2.86
CA SER A 158 15.91 -15.64 -3.30
C SER A 158 15.97 -16.56 -4.51
N ILE A 159 15.07 -17.52 -4.55
CA ILE A 159 14.90 -18.46 -5.66
C ILE A 159 13.59 -18.21 -6.38
N GLU A 160 13.50 -18.68 -7.62
CA GLU A 160 12.24 -18.68 -8.35
C GLU A 160 11.25 -19.67 -7.71
N GLY A 161 10.03 -19.19 -7.42
CA GLY A 161 8.95 -19.97 -6.86
C GLY A 161 7.87 -20.27 -7.91
N ASP A 162 6.76 -20.83 -7.46
CA ASP A 162 5.60 -21.18 -8.29
C ASP A 162 4.84 -19.96 -8.84
N ILE A 163 4.90 -18.84 -8.13
CA ILE A 163 4.23 -17.57 -8.50
C ILE A 163 5.27 -16.51 -8.82
N GLU A 164 6.16 -16.23 -7.87
CA GLU A 164 7.18 -15.18 -7.86
C GLU A 164 8.39 -15.65 -7.04
N ALA A 165 9.42 -14.83 -6.92
CA ALA A 165 10.60 -15.18 -6.13
C ALA A 165 10.27 -15.38 -4.65
N VAL A 166 10.91 -16.40 -4.03
CA VAL A 166 10.70 -16.79 -2.63
C VAL A 166 11.94 -16.48 -1.79
N CYS A 167 11.74 -15.98 -0.58
CA CYS A 167 12.79 -15.66 0.37
C CYS A 167 13.45 -16.94 0.92
N GLN A 168 14.79 -16.96 1.02
CA GLN A 168 15.57 -18.06 1.59
C GLN A 168 16.16 -17.73 2.97
N GLY A 169 15.71 -16.65 3.62
CA GLY A 169 16.18 -16.28 4.96
C GLY A 169 17.69 -16.01 5.04
N CYS A 170 18.26 -15.34 4.05
CA CYS A 170 19.70 -15.10 4.00
C CYS A 170 20.22 -14.15 5.08
N THR A 171 19.35 -13.31 5.66
CA THR A 171 19.61 -12.49 6.85
C THR A 171 18.37 -12.43 7.73
N GLU A 172 18.55 -12.39 9.04
CA GLU A 172 17.47 -12.33 10.02
C GLU A 172 16.81 -10.94 10.04
N ASP A 173 17.54 -9.88 9.71
CA ASP A 173 17.08 -8.48 9.75
C ASP A 173 16.35 -8.01 8.49
N CYS A 174 16.36 -8.80 7.42
CA CYS A 174 15.71 -8.45 6.17
C CYS A 174 14.19 -8.34 6.34
N PHE A 175 13.58 -7.21 5.92
CA PHE A 175 12.14 -7.03 6.04
C PHE A 175 11.33 -8.01 5.17
N ILE A 176 11.89 -8.52 4.07
CA ILE A 176 11.28 -9.65 3.34
C ILE A 176 11.21 -10.88 4.23
N HIS A 177 12.32 -11.23 4.93
CA HIS A 177 12.35 -12.39 5.81
C HIS A 177 11.41 -12.23 7.00
N LEU A 178 11.46 -11.09 7.68
CA LEU A 178 10.58 -10.78 8.80
C LEU A 178 9.10 -10.86 8.42
N GLY A 179 8.74 -10.28 7.27
CA GLY A 179 7.39 -10.36 6.73
C GLY A 179 6.97 -11.77 6.35
N ALA A 180 7.85 -12.53 5.68
CA ALA A 180 7.57 -13.92 5.30
C ALA A 180 7.32 -14.81 6.53
N VAL A 181 8.16 -14.70 7.56
CA VAL A 181 8.00 -15.45 8.82
C VAL A 181 6.69 -15.09 9.54
N LEU A 182 6.32 -13.81 9.55
CA LEU A 182 5.05 -13.38 10.13
C LEU A 182 3.86 -13.94 9.35
N LEU A 183 3.87 -13.80 8.02
CA LEU A 183 2.79 -14.25 7.13
C LEU A 183 2.58 -15.76 7.16
N GLU A 184 3.66 -16.53 7.29
CA GLU A 184 3.61 -17.99 7.40
C GLU A 184 2.79 -18.46 8.61
N LYS A 185 2.84 -17.76 9.75
CA LYS A 185 2.02 -18.04 10.94
C LYS A 185 0.51 -18.01 10.64
N TYR A 186 0.10 -17.24 9.64
CA TYR A 186 -1.30 -17.09 9.21
C TYR A 186 -1.63 -17.89 7.95
N GLY A 187 -0.74 -18.81 7.54
CA GLY A 187 -0.93 -19.65 6.35
C GLY A 187 -0.91 -18.85 5.04
N ILE A 188 -0.18 -17.72 4.99
CA ILE A 188 -0.07 -16.87 3.82
C ILE A 188 1.31 -17.06 3.19
N LYS A 189 1.35 -17.48 1.92
CA LYS A 189 2.60 -17.61 1.16
C LYS A 189 3.13 -16.23 0.76
N ALA A 190 4.38 -15.93 1.14
CA ALA A 190 5.03 -14.66 0.85
C ALA A 190 5.96 -14.78 -0.37
N TYR A 191 5.80 -13.86 -1.31
CA TYR A 191 6.62 -13.76 -2.52
C TYR A 191 7.22 -12.37 -2.65
N ILE A 192 8.41 -12.29 -3.25
CA ILE A 192 9.07 -11.03 -3.58
C ILE A 192 8.54 -10.61 -4.96
N SER A 193 7.84 -9.49 -5.03
CA SER A 193 7.27 -9.00 -6.28
C SER A 193 8.37 -8.56 -7.25
N VAL A 194 8.51 -9.26 -8.38
CA VAL A 194 9.41 -8.99 -9.48
C VAL A 194 8.69 -8.94 -10.83
N GLU A 195 7.52 -9.60 -10.95
CA GLU A 195 6.71 -9.62 -12.17
C GLU A 195 6.12 -8.22 -12.46
N ARG A 196 6.24 -7.80 -13.70
CA ARG A 196 5.69 -6.54 -14.17
C ARG A 196 4.23 -6.67 -14.63
N ASP A 197 3.84 -7.85 -15.10
CA ASP A 197 2.49 -8.15 -15.56
C ASP A 197 1.66 -8.84 -14.48
N GLN A 198 1.29 -8.07 -13.46
CA GLN A 198 0.44 -8.55 -12.37
C GLN A 198 -0.97 -8.95 -12.86
N GLU A 199 -1.45 -8.39 -13.97
CA GLU A 199 -2.75 -8.75 -14.52
C GLU A 199 -2.76 -10.20 -15.01
N ARG A 200 -1.70 -10.62 -15.70
CA ARG A 200 -1.50 -12.00 -16.12
C ARG A 200 -1.34 -12.94 -14.93
N LEU A 201 -0.56 -12.53 -13.93
CA LEU A 201 -0.35 -13.30 -12.70
C LEU A 201 -1.68 -13.61 -12.00
N PHE A 202 -2.48 -12.57 -11.72
CA PHE A 202 -3.77 -12.73 -11.03
C PHE A 202 -4.78 -13.52 -11.86
N GLY A 203 -4.75 -13.39 -13.19
CA GLY A 203 -5.56 -14.22 -14.08
C GLY A 203 -5.25 -15.70 -13.96
N ARG A 204 -3.96 -16.07 -13.94
CA ARG A 204 -3.52 -17.48 -13.76
C ARG A 204 -3.94 -18.02 -12.39
N LEU A 205 -3.74 -17.24 -11.32
CA LEU A 205 -4.10 -17.68 -9.96
C LEU A 205 -5.59 -17.99 -9.82
N LYS A 206 -6.44 -17.15 -10.40
CA LYS A 206 -7.90 -17.38 -10.41
C LYS A 206 -8.31 -18.62 -11.20
N GLN A 207 -7.53 -19.04 -12.20
CA GLN A 207 -7.79 -20.28 -12.95
C GLN A 207 -7.42 -21.52 -12.15
N VAL A 208 -6.37 -21.45 -11.34
CA VAL A 208 -5.85 -22.58 -10.57
C VAL A 208 -6.56 -22.72 -9.22
N HIS A 209 -6.92 -21.63 -8.59
CA HIS A 209 -7.52 -21.61 -7.25
C HIS A 209 -8.92 -20.98 -7.30
N PRO A 210 -9.97 -21.70 -6.88
CA PRO A 210 -11.34 -21.16 -6.87
C PRO A 210 -11.51 -19.95 -5.96
N SER A 211 -10.81 -19.95 -4.83
CA SER A 211 -10.87 -18.90 -3.82
C SER A 211 -9.46 -18.38 -3.52
N VAL A 212 -9.17 -17.16 -3.96
CA VAL A 212 -7.85 -16.51 -3.84
C VAL A 212 -7.98 -15.21 -3.07
N GLY A 213 -7.11 -15.00 -2.08
CA GLY A 213 -6.94 -13.72 -1.38
C GLY A 213 -5.53 -13.18 -1.59
N ALA A 214 -5.39 -11.87 -1.80
CA ALA A 214 -4.12 -11.21 -2.05
C ALA A 214 -3.78 -10.20 -0.95
N LEU A 215 -2.53 -10.25 -0.45
CA LEU A 215 -1.97 -9.24 0.44
C LEU A 215 -0.85 -8.49 -0.28
N GLY A 216 -0.88 -7.16 -0.22
CA GLY A 216 0.17 -6.32 -0.80
C GLY A 216 0.98 -5.58 0.26
N ILE A 217 2.32 -5.56 0.11
CA ILE A 217 3.20 -4.65 0.85
C ILE A 217 4.04 -3.88 -0.16
N ALA A 218 3.64 -2.65 -0.45
CA ALA A 218 4.23 -1.83 -1.51
C ALA A 218 4.15 -0.33 -1.19
N CYS A 219 4.80 0.53 -1.98
CA CYS A 219 4.61 1.97 -1.85
C CYS A 219 3.15 2.35 -2.14
N ILE A 220 2.68 3.43 -1.50
CA ILE A 220 1.26 3.83 -1.51
C ILE A 220 0.63 3.80 -2.91
N PRO A 221 1.22 4.44 -3.96
CA PRO A 221 0.59 4.42 -5.28
C PRO A 221 0.52 3.03 -5.92
N GLU A 222 1.56 2.19 -5.77
CA GLU A 222 1.58 0.85 -6.34
C GLU A 222 0.65 -0.10 -5.58
N LEU A 223 0.57 0.04 -4.25
CA LEU A 223 -0.37 -0.73 -3.42
C LEU A 223 -1.81 -0.49 -3.86
N VAL A 224 -2.22 0.77 -4.00
CA VAL A 224 -3.57 1.11 -4.47
C VAL A 224 -3.84 0.57 -5.88
N MET A 225 -2.87 0.67 -6.80
CA MET A 225 -3.02 0.11 -8.14
C MET A 225 -3.22 -1.42 -8.10
N GLY A 226 -2.43 -2.12 -7.29
CA GLY A 226 -2.55 -3.56 -7.06
C GLY A 226 -3.91 -3.95 -6.45
N MET A 227 -4.35 -3.25 -5.41
CA MET A 227 -5.65 -3.48 -4.77
C MET A 227 -6.83 -3.29 -5.76
N ARG A 228 -6.80 -2.20 -6.53
CA ARG A 228 -7.81 -1.95 -7.58
C ARG A 228 -7.81 -3.05 -8.64
N LEU A 229 -6.65 -3.57 -9.01
CA LEU A 229 -6.54 -4.68 -9.95
C LEU A 229 -7.13 -5.96 -9.35
N CYS A 230 -6.81 -6.30 -8.12
CA CYS A 230 -7.39 -7.45 -7.40
C CYS A 230 -8.91 -7.36 -7.35
N ILE A 231 -9.48 -6.21 -6.96
CA ILE A 231 -10.93 -5.98 -6.91
C ILE A 231 -11.58 -6.23 -8.28
N ARG A 232 -10.99 -5.70 -9.37
CA ARG A 232 -11.49 -5.94 -10.74
C ARG A 232 -11.47 -7.40 -11.16
N LYS A 233 -10.53 -8.18 -10.61
CA LYS A 233 -10.41 -9.63 -10.86
C LYS A 233 -11.22 -10.48 -9.88
N GLY A 234 -11.97 -9.87 -8.95
CA GLY A 234 -12.72 -10.58 -7.91
C GLY A 234 -11.82 -11.33 -6.92
N ILE A 235 -10.67 -10.75 -6.60
CA ILE A 235 -9.73 -11.20 -5.57
C ILE A 235 -9.82 -10.22 -4.41
N PRO A 236 -10.24 -10.64 -3.20
CA PRO A 236 -10.27 -9.77 -2.03
C PRO A 236 -8.84 -9.35 -1.63
N PRO A 237 -8.49 -8.05 -1.73
CA PRO A 237 -7.18 -7.57 -1.36
C PRO A 237 -7.17 -6.98 0.05
N ILE A 238 -6.04 -7.15 0.73
CA ILE A 238 -5.65 -6.34 1.88
C ILE A 238 -4.20 -5.89 1.72
N GLY A 239 -3.75 -4.92 2.52
CA GLY A 239 -2.33 -4.55 2.45
C GLY A 239 -1.94 -3.39 3.33
N ILE A 240 -0.62 -3.21 3.42
CA ILE A 240 0.02 -2.14 4.18
C ILE A 240 1.00 -1.40 3.28
N PRO A 241 1.06 -0.06 3.36
CA PRO A 241 2.06 0.70 2.64
C PRO A 241 3.44 0.55 3.26
N LEU A 242 4.48 0.70 2.43
CA LEU A 242 5.85 0.90 2.89
C LEU A 242 5.97 2.20 3.68
N ASN A 243 6.93 2.24 4.59
CA ASN A 243 7.21 3.43 5.39
C ASN A 243 7.78 4.58 4.55
N ALA A 244 8.46 4.27 3.46
CA ALA A 244 9.03 5.29 2.58
C ALA A 244 9.28 4.76 1.16
N ASN A 245 9.27 5.66 0.17
CA ASN A 245 9.62 5.36 -1.22
C ASN A 245 11.12 5.36 -1.42
N ARG A 246 11.76 4.17 -1.52
CA ARG A 246 13.21 4.02 -1.61
C ARG A 246 13.70 3.09 -2.72
N CYS A 247 12.84 2.62 -3.62
CA CYS A 247 13.27 1.81 -4.74
C CYS A 247 14.02 2.65 -5.82
N ALA A 248 14.66 1.99 -6.77
CA ALA A 248 15.42 2.63 -7.83
C ALA A 248 14.60 3.64 -8.67
N ARG A 249 13.29 3.45 -8.80
CA ARG A 249 12.38 4.38 -9.47
C ARG A 249 12.41 5.77 -8.82
N TRP A 250 12.46 5.80 -7.48
CA TRP A 250 12.47 7.02 -6.68
C TRP A 250 13.88 7.58 -6.45
N MET A 251 14.82 6.70 -6.08
CA MET A 251 16.14 7.08 -5.58
C MET A 251 17.26 6.96 -6.61
N SER A 252 16.96 6.54 -7.86
CA SER A 252 17.93 6.17 -8.91
C SER A 252 18.71 4.89 -8.61
N GLN A 253 18.98 4.59 -7.35
CA GLN A 253 19.49 3.33 -6.85
C GLN A 253 18.53 2.75 -5.81
N ALA A 254 18.37 1.44 -5.80
CA ALA A 254 17.55 0.80 -4.80
C ALA A 254 18.20 0.92 -3.41
N GLN A 255 17.41 1.35 -2.43
CA GLN A 255 17.80 1.40 -1.03
C GLN A 255 16.77 0.62 -0.20
N GLU A 256 17.22 0.04 0.89
CA GLU A 256 16.36 -0.70 1.80
C GLU A 256 15.28 0.22 2.36
N THR A 257 14.05 -0.27 2.38
CA THR A 257 12.92 0.32 3.07
C THR A 257 12.34 -0.65 4.09
N SER A 258 11.32 -0.21 4.79
CA SER A 258 10.65 -0.98 5.84
C SER A 258 9.13 -0.86 5.73
N PHE A 259 8.44 -1.64 6.52
CA PHE A 259 7.01 -1.51 6.81
C PHE A 259 6.76 -1.82 8.29
N ASN A 260 5.59 -1.46 8.81
CA ASN A 260 5.25 -1.69 10.20
C ASN A 260 4.75 -3.15 10.37
N LEU A 261 5.55 -3.98 11.08
CA LEU A 261 5.23 -5.39 11.33
C LEU A 261 4.01 -5.54 12.26
N GLU A 262 3.85 -4.63 13.22
CA GLU A 262 2.72 -4.68 14.16
C GLU A 262 1.41 -4.36 13.45
N GLN A 263 1.40 -3.37 12.55
CA GLN A 263 0.24 -3.08 11.71
C GLN A 263 -0.11 -4.25 10.76
N LEU A 264 0.90 -4.99 10.28
CA LEU A 264 0.64 -6.21 9.50
C LEU A 264 -0.05 -7.25 10.37
N GLU A 265 0.45 -7.50 11.57
CA GLU A 265 -0.12 -8.48 12.49
C GLU A 265 -1.55 -8.10 12.91
N GLU A 266 -1.82 -6.83 13.23
CA GLU A 266 -3.16 -6.32 13.52
C GLU A 266 -4.14 -6.51 12.33
N LEU A 267 -3.66 -6.33 11.12
CA LEU A 267 -4.49 -6.53 9.92
C LEU A 267 -4.88 -8.00 9.74
N LEU A 268 -4.06 -8.94 10.19
CA LEU A 268 -4.26 -10.39 10.05
C LEU A 268 -5.08 -10.99 11.20
N LEU A 269 -5.06 -10.41 12.38
CA LEU A 269 -5.89 -10.80 13.53
C LEU A 269 -7.36 -10.53 13.30
#